data_03f429a8a48eaff7a7f3a26cb3d25809
#
_entry.id   03f429a8a48eaff7a7f3a26cb3d25809
#
_cell.length_a   1.000
_cell.length_b   1.000
_cell.length_c   1.000
_cell.angle_alpha   90.00
_cell.angle_beta   90.00
_cell.angle_gamma   90.00
#
_symmetry.space_group_name_H-M   'P 1'
#
loop_
_entity.id
_entity.type
_entity.pdbx_description
1 polymer ?
#
loop_
_entity_poly.entity_id
_entity_poly.type
_entity_poly.pdbx_seq_one_letter_code
_entity_poly.pdbx_strand_id
1 'polypeptide(L)'
;MNEQEKLRIIITDDSRLLRKKLREELEKLNCEVIEAVNGREAITFVLEQEPDGIILDIVMPIVGGIEALQFIREVAPDVPVVMLSSMNTPQKLMQCLKMGAIDFINKPYTKEQIAQVVERIRKIKAKRTKKD
;
A
#
# COMPACT_ATOMS: atom_id res chain seq x y z
N MET A 1 -7.51 27.20 2.55
CA MET A 1 -6.72 26.68 2.35
C MET A 1 -6.77 25.39 2.00
N ASN A 2 -6.22 24.94 1.45
CA ASN A 2 -6.30 23.75 0.90
C ASN A 2 -5.35 22.82 1.40
N GLU A 3 -5.23 22.75 2.71
CA GLU A 3 -4.39 21.76 3.21
C GLU A 3 -5.03 20.47 3.01
N GLN A 4 -4.38 19.60 2.29
CA GLN A 4 -4.86 18.26 2.13
C GLN A 4 -4.72 17.51 3.44
N GLU A 5 -5.70 16.70 3.73
CA GLU A 5 -5.66 15.84 4.89
C GLU A 5 -4.47 14.88 4.77
N LYS A 6 -3.81 14.62 5.90
CA LYS A 6 -2.69 13.70 5.93
C LYS A 6 -3.21 12.27 5.75
N LEU A 7 -2.69 11.55 4.78
CA LEU A 7 -3.06 10.16 4.56
C LEU A 7 -2.21 9.25 5.42
N ARG A 8 -2.82 8.22 5.97
CA ARG A 8 -2.09 7.21 6.73
C ARG A 8 -1.86 6.01 5.82
N ILE A 9 -0.60 5.72 5.52
CA ILE A 9 -0.21 4.68 4.58
C ILE A 9 0.67 3.66 5.29
N ILE A 10 0.33 2.39 5.17
CA ILE A 10 1.20 1.31 5.63
C ILE A 10 2.09 0.92 4.46
N ILE A 11 3.40 0.86 4.69
CA ILE A 11 4.32 0.32 3.69
C ILE A 11 4.93 -0.95 4.25
N THR A 12 5.09 -1.94 3.39
CA THR A 12 5.52 -3.26 3.80
C THR A 12 6.62 -3.75 2.89
N ASP A 13 7.82 -3.92 3.43
CA ASP A 13 8.97 -4.38 2.69
C ASP A 13 9.96 -4.90 3.74
N ASP A 14 10.63 -6.01 3.49
CA ASP A 14 11.60 -6.54 4.45
C ASP A 14 12.94 -5.80 4.38
N SER A 15 13.15 -4.98 3.36
CA SER A 15 14.38 -4.19 3.23
C SER A 15 14.24 -2.86 3.96
N ARG A 16 15.06 -2.66 4.98
CA ARG A 16 15.05 -1.42 5.75
C ARG A 16 15.37 -0.21 4.86
N LEU A 17 16.33 -0.38 3.95
CA LEU A 17 16.75 0.72 3.07
C LEU A 17 15.61 1.13 2.13
N LEU A 18 14.93 0.14 1.54
CA LEU A 18 13.83 0.44 0.62
C LEU A 18 12.65 1.06 1.36
N ARG A 19 12.34 0.58 2.57
CA ARG A 19 11.29 1.21 3.37
C ARG A 19 11.62 2.67 3.67
N LYS A 20 12.88 2.94 4.03
CA LYS A 20 13.29 4.32 4.34
C LYS A 20 13.10 5.23 3.13
N LYS A 21 13.52 4.78 1.96
CA LYS A 21 13.37 5.58 0.74
C LYS A 21 11.91 5.84 0.40
N LEU A 22 11.08 4.82 0.49
CA LEU A 22 9.67 4.96 0.19
C LEU A 22 8.99 5.87 1.21
N ARG A 23 9.35 5.71 2.48
CA ARG A 23 8.82 6.59 3.53
C ARG A 23 9.12 8.06 3.24
N GLU A 24 10.36 8.36 2.85
CA GLU A 24 10.75 9.74 2.57
C GLU A 24 9.93 10.33 1.43
N GLU A 25 9.68 9.53 0.38
CA GLU A 25 8.86 10.01 -0.72
C GLU A 25 7.42 10.26 -0.29
N LEU A 26 6.86 9.36 0.50
CA LEU A 26 5.49 9.50 0.95
C LEU A 26 5.33 10.67 1.91
N GLU A 27 6.31 10.90 2.77
CA GLU A 27 6.23 12.04 3.70
C GLU A 27 6.25 13.37 2.96
N LYS A 28 6.97 13.45 1.85
CA LYS A 28 6.94 14.64 1.00
C LYS A 28 5.56 14.87 0.39
N LEU A 29 4.76 13.84 0.30
CA LEU A 29 3.42 13.91 -0.27
C LEU A 29 2.33 14.02 0.80
N ASN A 30 2.73 14.43 1.99
CA ASN A 30 1.83 14.65 3.12
C ASN A 30 1.17 13.36 3.60
N CYS A 31 1.97 12.30 3.73
CA CYS A 31 1.51 11.04 4.27
C CYS A 31 2.17 10.75 5.60
N GLU A 32 1.38 10.18 6.51
CA GLU A 32 1.88 9.58 7.74
C GLU A 32 2.16 8.12 7.39
N VAL A 33 3.36 7.63 7.68
CA VAL A 33 3.81 6.31 7.21
C VAL A 33 3.99 5.36 8.38
N ILE A 34 3.43 4.17 8.26
CA ILE A 34 3.62 3.09 9.21
C ILE A 34 4.39 1.99 8.49
N GLU A 35 5.52 1.56 9.06
CA GLU A 35 6.37 0.58 8.41
C GLU A 35 6.14 -0.81 8.97
N ALA A 36 5.91 -1.77 8.07
CA ALA A 36 5.80 -3.18 8.41
C ALA A 36 6.94 -3.94 7.72
N VAL A 37 7.50 -4.92 8.38
CA VAL A 37 8.65 -5.66 7.86
C VAL A 37 8.25 -7.01 7.23
N ASN A 38 7.01 -7.41 7.38
CA ASN A 38 6.48 -8.64 6.78
C ASN A 38 4.96 -8.55 6.71
N GLY A 39 4.35 -9.54 6.07
CA GLY A 39 2.90 -9.54 5.88
C GLY A 39 2.12 -9.65 7.18
N ARG A 40 2.67 -10.33 8.19
CA ARG A 40 1.98 -10.45 9.48
C ARG A 40 1.85 -9.09 10.15
N GLU A 41 2.93 -8.30 10.15
CA GLU A 41 2.84 -6.95 10.71
C GLU A 41 1.89 -6.07 9.92
N ALA A 42 1.89 -6.22 8.58
CA ALA A 42 0.97 -5.46 7.76
C ALA A 42 -0.48 -5.73 8.16
N ILE A 43 -0.83 -7.00 8.34
CA ILE A 43 -2.19 -7.38 8.74
C ILE A 43 -2.53 -6.78 10.12
N THR A 44 -1.60 -6.88 11.07
CA THR A 44 -1.81 -6.33 12.40
C THR A 44 -2.06 -4.82 12.34
N PHE A 45 -1.25 -4.11 11.57
CA PHE A 45 -1.38 -2.65 11.47
C PHE A 45 -2.66 -2.24 10.74
N VAL A 46 -3.13 -3.03 9.77
CA VAL A 46 -4.40 -2.76 9.13
C VAL A 46 -5.53 -2.77 10.17
N LEU A 47 -5.50 -3.76 11.05
CA LEU A 47 -6.54 -3.89 12.07
C LEU A 47 -6.44 -2.82 13.15
N GLU A 48 -5.23 -2.40 13.49
CA GLU A 48 -5.03 -1.48 14.62
C GLU A 48 -4.97 -0.01 14.23
N GLN A 49 -4.46 0.29 13.05
CA GLN A 49 -4.13 1.67 12.69
C GLN A 49 -5.12 2.31 11.71
N GLU A 50 -6.04 1.55 11.17
CA GLU A 50 -7.04 2.06 10.23
C GLU A 50 -6.44 2.91 9.13
N PRO A 51 -5.59 2.33 8.28
CA PRO A 51 -4.91 3.12 7.26
C PRO A 51 -5.84 3.54 6.13
N ASP A 52 -5.42 4.55 5.39
CA ASP A 52 -6.11 5.00 4.19
C ASP A 52 -5.67 4.20 2.96
N GLY A 53 -4.51 3.57 3.03
CA GLY A 53 -4.01 2.74 1.94
C GLY A 53 -2.81 1.92 2.40
N ILE A 54 -2.45 0.93 1.60
CA ILE A 54 -1.34 0.03 1.90
C ILE A 54 -0.51 -0.18 0.66
N ILE A 55 0.81 -0.11 0.80
CA ILE A 55 1.76 -0.48 -0.25
C ILE A 55 2.46 -1.74 0.24
N LEU A 56 2.34 -2.82 -0.51
CA LEU A 56 2.64 -4.16 -0.03
C LEU A 56 3.57 -4.88 -0.99
N ASP A 57 4.78 -5.21 -0.53
CA ASP A 57 5.72 -5.98 -1.32
C ASP A 57 5.22 -7.43 -1.44
N ILE A 58 5.43 -8.06 -2.57
CA ILE A 58 5.01 -9.44 -2.79
C ILE A 58 5.92 -10.42 -2.07
N VAL A 59 7.24 -10.22 -2.15
CA VAL A 59 8.20 -11.19 -1.60
C VAL A 59 8.67 -10.75 -0.24
N MET A 60 8.20 -11.41 0.80
CA MET A 60 8.55 -11.12 2.17
C MET A 60 8.58 -12.40 2.98
N PRO A 61 9.36 -12.43 4.10
CA PRO A 61 9.38 -13.61 4.96
C PRO A 61 8.11 -13.70 5.81
N ILE A 62 7.88 -14.84 6.40
CA ILE A 62 6.81 -15.18 7.33
C ILE A 62 5.46 -15.24 6.63
N VAL A 63 4.89 -14.10 6.24
CA VAL A 63 3.67 -14.03 5.44
C VAL A 63 4.00 -13.17 4.23
N GLY A 64 3.85 -13.73 3.04
CA GLY A 64 4.14 -13.03 1.80
C GLY A 64 3.04 -12.04 1.46
N GLY A 65 3.33 -11.20 0.45
CA GLY A 65 2.41 -10.11 0.08
C GLY A 65 1.07 -10.60 -0.45
N ILE A 66 1.07 -11.68 -1.24
CA ILE A 66 -0.19 -12.18 -1.80
C ILE A 66 -1.08 -12.77 -0.69
N GLU A 67 -0.46 -13.51 0.25
CA GLU A 67 -1.22 -14.02 1.39
C GLU A 67 -1.77 -12.88 2.25
N ALA A 68 -0.97 -11.85 2.47
CA ALA A 68 -1.40 -10.69 3.23
C ALA A 68 -2.55 -9.98 2.51
N LEU A 69 -2.45 -9.82 1.19
CA LEU A 69 -3.52 -9.20 0.39
C LEU A 69 -4.84 -9.94 0.56
N GLN A 70 -4.79 -11.27 0.50
CA GLN A 70 -5.99 -12.08 0.65
C GLN A 70 -6.66 -11.81 2.00
N PHE A 71 -5.87 -11.80 3.07
CA PHE A 71 -6.39 -11.57 4.41
C PHE A 71 -6.93 -10.15 4.57
N ILE A 72 -6.19 -9.17 4.06
CA ILE A 72 -6.57 -7.76 4.15
C ILE A 72 -7.90 -7.53 3.43
N ARG A 73 -8.11 -8.16 2.26
CA ARG A 73 -9.37 -8.03 1.55
C ARG A 73 -10.56 -8.52 2.39
N GLU A 74 -10.33 -9.52 3.21
CA GLU A 74 -11.41 -10.05 4.05
C GLU A 74 -11.73 -9.13 5.23
N VAL A 75 -10.71 -8.59 5.88
CA VAL A 75 -10.90 -7.80 7.10
C VAL A 75 -11.07 -6.32 6.86
N ALA A 76 -10.58 -5.82 5.72
CA ALA A 76 -10.65 -4.39 5.39
C ALA A 76 -10.91 -4.22 3.90
N PRO A 77 -12.10 -4.61 3.43
CA PRO A 77 -12.38 -4.64 1.98
C PRO A 77 -12.35 -3.28 1.32
N ASP A 78 -12.47 -2.20 2.09
CA ASP A 78 -12.49 -0.85 1.53
C ASP A 78 -11.13 -0.18 1.46
N VAL A 79 -10.10 -0.79 2.06
CA VAL A 79 -8.77 -0.18 2.06
C VAL A 79 -8.05 -0.51 0.76
N PRO A 80 -7.64 0.50 -0.02
CA PRO A 80 -6.92 0.22 -1.26
C PRO A 80 -5.53 -0.34 -1.00
N VAL A 81 -5.17 -1.38 -1.76
CA VAL A 81 -3.87 -2.04 -1.65
C VAL A 81 -3.14 -1.94 -2.98
N VAL A 82 -1.91 -1.45 -2.94
CA VAL A 82 -1.03 -1.36 -4.10
C VAL A 82 0.12 -2.35 -3.88
N MET A 83 0.37 -3.20 -4.86
CA MET A 83 1.44 -4.18 -4.75
C MET A 83 2.73 -3.64 -5.34
N LEU A 84 3.85 -3.95 -4.69
CA LEU A 84 5.18 -3.64 -5.22
C LEU A 84 5.90 -4.96 -5.47
N SER A 85 6.66 -5.05 -6.54
CA SER A 85 7.45 -6.25 -6.77
C SER A 85 8.60 -6.01 -7.72
N SER A 86 9.73 -6.68 -7.44
CA SER A 86 10.82 -6.79 -8.41
C SER A 86 10.60 -7.98 -9.34
N MET A 87 9.61 -8.84 -9.02
CA MET A 87 9.30 -10.00 -9.85
C MET A 87 8.07 -9.72 -10.68
N ASN A 88 8.32 -9.48 -11.96
CA ASN A 88 7.30 -8.96 -12.85
C ASN A 88 6.81 -10.04 -13.78
N THR A 89 5.87 -10.86 -13.36
CA THR A 89 5.23 -11.81 -14.24
C THR A 89 3.77 -11.41 -14.45
N PRO A 90 3.27 -11.56 -15.68
CA PRO A 90 1.86 -11.24 -15.95
C PRO A 90 0.88 -12.03 -15.08
N GLN A 91 1.23 -13.29 -14.77
CA GLN A 91 0.37 -14.13 -13.93
C GLN A 91 0.22 -13.53 -12.52
N LYS A 92 1.32 -13.09 -11.92
CA LYS A 92 1.26 -12.51 -10.58
C LYS A 92 0.50 -11.19 -10.56
N LEU A 93 0.72 -10.36 -11.59
CA LEU A 93 -0.01 -9.12 -11.73
C LEU A 93 -1.51 -9.38 -11.80
N MET A 94 -1.92 -10.29 -12.67
CA MET A 94 -3.34 -10.60 -12.82
C MET A 94 -3.92 -11.20 -11.54
N GLN A 95 -3.17 -12.06 -10.87
CA GLN A 95 -3.62 -12.65 -9.62
C GLN A 95 -3.91 -11.55 -8.58
N CYS A 96 -2.99 -10.62 -8.41
CA CYS A 96 -3.16 -9.53 -7.44
C CYS A 96 -4.37 -8.66 -7.78
N LEU A 97 -4.54 -8.32 -9.05
CA LEU A 97 -5.68 -7.49 -9.46
C LEU A 97 -6.99 -8.22 -9.25
N LYS A 98 -7.05 -9.52 -9.55
CA LYS A 98 -8.26 -10.31 -9.31
C LYS A 98 -8.57 -10.43 -7.83
N MET A 99 -7.56 -10.39 -6.98
CA MET A 99 -7.74 -10.46 -5.54
C MET A 99 -8.08 -9.10 -4.94
N GLY A 100 -8.18 -8.07 -5.76
CA GLY A 100 -8.65 -6.77 -5.28
C GLY A 100 -7.59 -5.70 -5.08
N ALA A 101 -6.33 -5.94 -5.45
CA ALA A 101 -5.34 -4.87 -5.46
C ALA A 101 -5.74 -3.84 -6.51
N ILE A 102 -5.52 -2.57 -6.22
CA ILE A 102 -5.92 -1.52 -7.16
C ILE A 102 -4.83 -1.21 -8.18
N ASP A 103 -3.60 -1.60 -7.88
CA ASP A 103 -2.48 -1.33 -8.77
C ASP A 103 -1.31 -2.24 -8.43
N PHE A 104 -0.34 -2.29 -9.34
CA PHE A 104 0.84 -3.13 -9.21
C PHE A 104 2.00 -2.34 -9.79
N ILE A 105 3.00 -2.05 -8.99
CA ILE A 105 4.15 -1.26 -9.40
C ILE A 105 5.41 -2.09 -9.37
N ASN A 106 6.19 -2.02 -10.45
CA ASN A 106 7.46 -2.72 -10.51
C ASN A 106 8.56 -1.92 -9.85
N LYS A 107 9.47 -2.62 -9.20
CA LYS A 107 10.68 -2.00 -8.68
C LYS A 107 11.76 -2.02 -9.76
N PRO A 108 12.54 -0.99 -9.92
CA PRO A 108 12.49 0.29 -9.22
C PRO A 108 11.34 1.16 -9.73
N TYR A 109 10.77 1.94 -8.83
CA TYR A 109 9.66 2.84 -9.19
C TYR A 109 10.16 4.27 -9.28
N THR A 110 9.38 5.13 -9.93
CA THR A 110 9.70 6.55 -10.02
C THR A 110 8.92 7.33 -8.96
N LYS A 111 9.36 8.55 -8.68
CA LYS A 111 8.64 9.46 -7.80
C LYS A 111 7.24 9.73 -8.33
N GLU A 112 7.11 9.83 -9.65
CA GLU A 112 5.83 10.09 -10.30
C GLU A 112 4.85 8.94 -10.07
N GLN A 113 5.34 7.70 -10.11
CA GLN A 113 4.48 6.56 -9.83
C GLN A 113 3.96 6.59 -8.41
N ILE A 114 4.81 6.94 -7.46
CA ILE A 114 4.39 7.02 -6.06
C ILE A 114 3.40 8.18 -5.87
N ALA A 115 3.64 9.31 -6.52
CA ALA A 115 2.70 10.43 -6.44
C ALA A 115 1.33 10.06 -7.01
N GLN A 116 1.30 9.29 -8.11
CA GLN A 116 0.04 8.83 -8.69
C GLN A 116 -0.72 7.88 -7.74
N VAL A 117 0.01 7.02 -7.05
CA VAL A 117 -0.59 6.12 -6.06
C VAL A 117 -1.24 6.92 -4.94
N VAL A 118 -0.52 7.91 -4.41
CA VAL A 118 -1.03 8.74 -3.33
C VAL A 118 -2.29 9.49 -3.77
N GLU A 119 -2.25 10.05 -4.98
CA GLU A 119 -3.40 10.78 -5.52
C GLU A 119 -4.62 9.86 -5.67
N ARG A 120 -4.38 8.65 -6.13
CA ARG A 120 -5.46 7.68 -6.29
C ARG A 120 -6.06 7.30 -4.94
N ILE A 121 -5.23 7.10 -3.92
CA ILE A 121 -5.71 6.79 -2.57
C ILE A 121 -6.51 7.97 -2.01
N ARG A 122 -6.06 9.21 -2.25
CA ARG A 122 -6.81 10.39 -1.81
C ARG A 122 -8.21 10.44 -2.44
N LYS A 123 -8.29 10.14 -3.73
CA LYS A 123 -9.59 10.15 -4.41
C LYS A 123 -10.51 9.07 -3.88
N ILE A 124 -9.97 7.90 -3.59
CA ILE A 124 -10.77 6.81 -3.02
C ILE A 124 -11.29 7.22 -1.63
N LYS A 125 -10.42 7.79 -0.80
CA LYS A 125 -10.82 8.25 0.51
C LYS A 125 -11.89 9.33 0.44
N ALA A 126 -11.74 10.27 -0.48
CA ALA A 126 -12.71 11.36 -0.65
C ALA A 126 -14.08 10.82 -1.04
N LYS A 127 -14.13 9.80 -1.91
CA LYS A 127 -15.40 9.20 -2.31
C LYS A 127 -16.07 8.46 -1.16
N ARG A 128 -15.29 7.78 -0.35
CA ARG A 128 -15.81 7.07 0.82
C ARG A 128 -16.42 8.05 1.82
N THR A 129 -15.73 9.15 2.05
CA THR A 129 -16.18 10.17 2.99
C THR A 129 -17.49 10.81 2.51
N LYS A 130 -17.61 11.04 1.20
CA LYS A 130 -18.80 11.67 0.65
C LYS A 130 -20.05 10.81 0.71
N LYS A 131 -19.90 9.50 0.85
CA LYS A 131 -21.06 8.63 0.92
C LYS A 131 -21.75 8.66 2.29
N ASP A 132 -21.09 9.22 3.25
CA ASP A 132 -21.68 9.37 4.58
C ASP A 132 -22.43 10.70 4.73
#